data_233bd6b44e81a797d6ced7b94cbc1b4b
#
_entry.id   233bd6b44e81a797d6ced7b94cbc1b4b
#
_cell.length_a   1.000
_cell.length_b   1.000
_cell.length_c   1.000
_cell.angle_alpha   90.00
_cell.angle_beta   90.00
_cell.angle_gamma   90.00
#
_symmetry.space_group_name_H-M   'P 1'
#
loop_
_entity.id
_entity.type
_entity.pdbx_description
1 polymer ?
#
loop_
_entity_poly.entity_id
_entity_poly.type
_entity_poly.pdbx_seq_one_letter_code
_entity_poly.pdbx_strand_id
1 'polypeptide(L)' 'MTILDFSATAPRVRPGISLIQLHDELWRVTRTTGDVLGYVERFAANGGERFRAKRMIGVQRRFVSVGEFWTIDEAIDCFA' A
#
# COMPACT_ATOMS: atom_id res chain seq x y z
N MET A 1 -3.66 21.83 16.56
CA MET A 1 -3.62 20.98 16.32
C MET A 1 -3.35 20.47 15.08
N THR A 2 -2.56 19.90 14.86
CA THR A 2 -2.02 19.49 13.65
C THR A 2 -2.55 18.19 13.20
N ILE A 3 -3.57 17.77 13.80
CA ILE A 3 -4.18 16.54 13.43
C ILE A 3 -4.66 16.50 12.02
N LEU A 4 -4.94 17.65 11.50
CA LEU A 4 -5.42 17.76 10.15
C LEU A 4 -4.47 17.19 9.12
N ASP A 5 -3.21 17.16 9.44
CA ASP A 5 -2.24 16.67 8.50
C ASP A 5 -2.42 15.21 8.19
N PHE A 6 -2.92 14.47 9.14
CA PHE A 6 -3.12 13.05 8.89
C PHE A 6 -4.18 12.81 7.85
N SER A 7 -5.23 13.58 7.88
CA SER A 7 -6.26 13.41 6.88
C SER A 7 -5.74 13.70 5.50
N ALA A 8 -4.89 14.69 5.39
CA ALA A 8 -4.39 15.10 4.09
C ALA A 8 -3.49 14.06 3.47
N THR A 9 -2.87 13.22 4.29
CA THR A 9 -1.93 12.22 3.78
C THR A 9 -2.52 10.82 3.74
N ALA A 10 -3.73 10.63 4.22
CA ALA A 10 -4.33 9.32 4.23
C ALA A 10 -4.64 8.86 2.81
N PRO A 11 -4.37 7.60 2.49
CA PRO A 11 -4.71 7.09 1.17
C PRO A 11 -6.22 6.97 1.02
N ARG A 12 -6.67 6.99 -0.21
CA ARG A 12 -8.08 6.81 -0.47
C ARG A 12 -8.50 5.39 -0.24
N VAL A 13 -9.72 5.25 0.27
CA VAL A 13 -10.32 3.93 0.43
C VAL A 13 -10.86 3.48 -0.93
N ARG A 14 -10.58 2.24 -1.29
CA ARG A 14 -11.11 1.62 -2.50
C ARG A 14 -12.18 0.60 -2.11
N PRO A 15 -13.26 0.47 -2.87
CA PRO A 15 -14.27 -0.55 -2.57
C PRO A 15 -13.64 -1.95 -2.58
N GLY A 16 -13.96 -2.72 -1.56
CA GLY A 16 -13.47 -4.09 -1.46
C GLY A 16 -12.04 -4.21 -0.94
N ILE A 17 -11.39 -3.10 -0.65
CA ILE A 17 -10.01 -3.10 -0.20
C ILE A 17 -9.88 -2.37 1.13
N SER A 18 -9.19 -3.00 2.05
CA SER A 18 -8.84 -2.39 3.33
C SER A 18 -7.35 -2.20 3.41
N LEU A 19 -6.94 -1.12 4.06
CA LEU A 19 -5.54 -0.78 4.18
C LEU A 19 -5.21 -0.61 5.65
N ILE A 20 -4.20 -1.33 6.11
CA ILE A 20 -3.78 -1.27 7.50
C ILE A 20 -2.31 -0.86 7.52
N GLN A 21 -2.04 0.27 8.16
CA GLN A 21 -0.67 0.71 8.29
C GLN A 21 0.01 -0.06 9.42
N LEU A 22 1.09 -0.74 9.10
CA LEU A 22 1.82 -1.54 10.08
C LEU A 22 2.91 -0.73 10.76
N HIS A 23 3.54 0.14 10.02
CA HIS A 23 4.48 1.13 10.56
C HIS A 23 4.63 2.23 9.52
N ASP A 24 5.53 3.17 9.76
CA ASP A 24 5.61 4.39 8.94
C ASP A 24 5.81 4.11 7.46
N GLU A 25 6.40 3.00 7.12
CA GLU A 25 6.78 2.74 5.73
C GLU A 25 6.15 1.48 5.16
N LEU A 26 5.18 0.92 5.85
CA LEU A 26 4.60 -0.34 5.38
C LEU A 26 3.11 -0.43 5.65
N TRP A 27 2.36 -0.78 4.62
CA TRP A 27 0.92 -0.99 4.71
C TRP A 27 0.58 -2.38 4.23
N ARG A 28 -0.37 -3.01 4.90
CA ARG A 28 -0.94 -4.28 4.45
C ARG A 28 -2.21 -4.00 3.69
N VAL A 29 -2.35 -4.62 2.52
CA VAL A 29 -3.53 -4.48 1.68
C VAL A 29 -4.32 -5.76 1.75
N THR A 30 -5.58 -5.68 2.17
CA THR A 30 -6.43 -6.86 2.30
C THR A 30 -7.75 -6.62 1.58
N ARG A 31 -8.45 -7.71 1.29
CA ARG A 31 -9.85 -7.61 0.92
C ARG A 31 -10.64 -7.31 2.19
N THR A 32 -11.83 -6.77 2.03
CA THR A 32 -12.68 -6.52 3.18
C THR A 32 -13.06 -7.81 3.90
N THR A 33 -12.94 -8.95 3.21
CA THR A 33 -13.17 -10.25 3.82
C THR A 33 -11.99 -10.71 4.69
N GLY A 34 -10.86 -10.02 4.61
CA GLY A 34 -9.69 -10.35 5.43
C GLY A 34 -8.53 -10.98 4.70
N ASP A 35 -8.73 -11.38 3.43
CA ASP A 35 -7.65 -12.00 2.67
C ASP A 35 -6.56 -10.98 2.38
N VAL A 36 -5.31 -11.36 2.64
CA VAL A 36 -4.19 -10.47 2.36
C VAL A 36 -3.88 -10.51 0.87
N LEU A 37 -3.93 -9.33 0.24
CA LEU A 37 -3.60 -9.20 -1.16
C LEU A 37 -2.12 -8.87 -1.37
N GLY A 38 -1.54 -8.17 -0.42
CA GLY A 38 -0.14 -7.82 -0.50
C GLY A 38 0.20 -6.67 0.42
N TYR A 39 1.26 -5.96 0.07
CA TYR A 39 1.80 -4.88 0.89
C TYR A 39 2.23 -3.73 0.00
N VAL A 40 2.24 -2.53 0.58
CA VAL A 40 2.84 -1.36 -0.04
C VAL A 40 3.94 -0.87 0.87
N GLU A 41 5.13 -0.68 0.31
CA GLU A 41 6.28 -0.15 1.04
C GLU A 41 6.62 1.24 0.55
N ARG A 42 6.87 2.17 1.46
CA ARG A 42 7.40 3.47 1.11
C ARG A 42 8.92 3.44 1.28
N PHE A 43 9.64 3.97 0.31
CA PHE A 43 11.09 3.99 0.39
C PHE A 43 11.64 5.21 -0.31
N ALA A 44 12.83 5.60 0.08
CA ALA A 44 13.51 6.73 -0.54
C ALA A 44 14.22 6.25 -1.81
N ALA A 45 14.13 7.07 -2.85
CA ALA A 45 14.80 6.78 -4.12
C ALA A 45 15.28 8.10 -4.70
N ASN A 46 16.02 8.00 -5.79
CA ASN A 46 16.46 9.20 -6.48
C ASN A 46 15.24 10.00 -6.91
N GLY A 47 15.21 11.26 -6.55
CA GLY A 47 14.09 12.10 -6.91
C GLY A 47 12.96 12.11 -5.90
N GLY A 48 13.09 11.42 -4.77
CA GLY A 48 12.09 11.49 -3.70
C GLY A 48 11.60 10.14 -3.25
N GLU A 49 10.42 10.13 -2.67
CA GLU A 49 9.81 8.90 -2.16
C GLU A 49 9.12 8.15 -3.26
N ARG A 50 9.13 6.84 -3.13
CA ARG A 50 8.41 5.94 -4.00
C ARG A 50 7.64 4.94 -3.16
N PHE A 51 6.65 4.32 -3.79
CA PHE A 51 5.81 3.32 -3.13
C PHE A 51 5.86 2.04 -3.97
N ARG A 52 6.31 0.96 -3.36
CA ARG A 52 6.43 -0.32 -4.06
C ARG A 52 5.26 -1.21 -3.67
N ALA A 53 4.54 -1.69 -4.68
CA ALA A 53 3.46 -2.63 -4.45
C ALA A 53 3.98 -4.05 -4.58
N LYS A 54 3.70 -4.88 -3.59
CA LYS A 54 4.07 -6.30 -3.59
C LYS A 54 2.82 -7.13 -3.45
N ARG A 55 2.61 -8.04 -4.38
CA ARG A 55 1.46 -8.94 -4.33
C ARG A 55 1.87 -10.29 -3.80
N MET A 56 0.97 -10.88 -3.04
CA MET A 56 1.17 -12.25 -2.58
C MET A 56 0.80 -13.21 -3.70
N ILE A 57 1.72 -14.11 -4.02
CA ILE A 57 1.46 -15.17 -5.00
C ILE A 57 0.98 -16.38 -4.22
N GLY A 58 -0.26 -16.73 -4.49
CA GLY A 58 -1.06 -17.72 -3.80
C GLY A 58 -0.35 -18.90 -3.14
N VAL A 59 -0.20 -19.97 -3.89
CA VAL A 59 0.21 -21.23 -3.32
C VAL A 59 1.60 -21.18 -2.68
N GLN A 60 2.47 -20.38 -3.24
CA GLN A 60 3.84 -20.31 -2.76
C GLN A 60 4.05 -19.33 -1.63
N ARG A 61 3.03 -18.51 -1.34
CA ARG A 61 3.11 -17.50 -0.29
C ARG A 61 4.31 -16.58 -0.44
N ARG A 62 4.62 -16.23 -1.66
CA ARG A 62 5.71 -15.33 -1.97
C ARG A 62 5.17 -13.97 -2.32
N PHE A 63 5.95 -12.94 -2.02
CA PHE A 63 5.60 -11.59 -2.43
C PHE A 63 6.43 -11.22 -3.64
N VAL A 64 5.76 -10.70 -4.65
CA VAL A 64 6.41 -10.30 -5.88
C VAL A 64 6.15 -8.81 -6.09
N SER A 65 7.20 -8.08 -6.38
CA SER A 65 7.07 -6.65 -6.68
C SER A 65 6.33 -6.48 -8.00
N VAL A 66 5.27 -5.68 -7.98
CA VAL A 66 4.47 -5.46 -9.16
C VAL A 66 4.81 -4.14 -9.80
N GLY A 67 5.37 -3.23 -9.05
CA GLY A 67 5.76 -1.93 -9.59
C GLY A 67 6.11 -0.95 -8.49
N GLU A 68 6.65 0.18 -8.93
CA GLU A 68 6.99 1.29 -8.05
C GLU A 68 6.28 2.52 -8.54
N PHE A 69 5.71 3.27 -7.63
CA PHE A 69 4.83 4.37 -7.96
C PHE A 69 5.21 5.62 -7.19
N TRP A 70 4.76 6.77 -7.68
CA TRP A 70 5.04 8.04 -7.03
C TRP A 70 4.14 8.26 -5.82
N THR A 71 2.95 7.67 -5.82
CA THR A 71 2.00 7.86 -4.73
C THR A 71 1.50 6.53 -4.21
N ILE A 72 1.05 6.53 -2.96
CA ILE A 72 0.48 5.32 -2.38
C ILE A 72 -0.84 4.96 -3.09
N ASP A 73 -1.60 5.95 -3.54
CA ASP A 73 -2.84 5.67 -4.25
C ASP A 73 -2.60 4.89 -5.53
N GLU A 74 -1.55 5.24 -6.26
CA GLU A 74 -1.20 4.48 -7.45
C GLU A 74 -0.82 3.05 -7.12
N ALA A 75 -0.08 2.87 -6.03
CA ALA A 75 0.32 1.52 -5.61
C ALA A 75 -0.89 0.69 -5.20
N ILE A 76 -1.85 1.30 -4.52
CA ILE A 76 -3.05 0.60 -4.11
C ILE A 76 -3.89 0.18 -5.32
N ASP A 77 -3.90 0.98 -6.35
CA ASP A 77 -4.65 0.65 -7.56
C ASP A 77 -4.22 -0.67 -8.18
N CYS A 78 -3.01 -1.12 -7.91
CA CYS A 78 -2.56 -2.42 -8.39
C CYS A 78 -3.36 -3.57 -7.81
N PHE A 79 -4.04 -3.34 -6.70
CA PHE A 79 -4.80 -4.40 -6.02
C PHE A 79 -6.30 -4.29 -6.28
N ALA A 80 -6.73 -3.23 -6.89
CA ALA A 80 -8.16 -2.99 -7.11
C ALA A 80 -8.72 -3.79 -8.27
#